data_6d4fd471b10e55ae883adf1053078c4f
#
_entry.id   6d4fd471b10e55ae883adf1053078c4f
#
_cell.length_a   1.000
_cell.length_b   1.000
_cell.length_c   1.000
_cell.angle_alpha   90.00
_cell.angle_beta   90.00
_cell.angle_gamma   90.00
#
_symmetry.space_group_name_H-M   'P 1'
#
loop_
_entity.id
_entity.type
_entity.pdbx_description
1 polymer ?
#
loop_
_entity_poly.entity_id
_entity_poly.type
_entity_poly.pdbx_seq_one_letter_code
_entity_poly.pdbx_strand_id
1 'polypeptide(L)'
;LAVLFSLVLLALVGLVARITYINATSGSKYRKQVLSQAQQKYENQTLPAKRGDIYDRNGNILATSNKVYNVVLDCLEVNKDQDSVEPTIKALVEVLGLDEDEMRKLLTDSSTKKSQYQIVKKQISMDDKKAFEKYEDPGDDSELTATQLKERSRITGVWFEEDYLRSYPFNETACDTVGFTLSRDVADAGLEGYYNATLTGVDGRQYGYINNNSDVEQTIIEPTDGKSIETSLDLGLQQIVEKYVNTFEEKMGAKNVGVIIEDPKTGEILAMDGGDRYDLNNPRDLSNVYSQSEIAAMNDEETVEALNGMWSNFCVTDAYEPGSVVKPIVMGSA
;
A
#
# COMPACT_ATOMS: atom_id res chain seq x y z
N LEU A 1 -17.01 -52.41 -41.71
CA LEU A 1 -17.06 -52.05 -40.26
C LEU A 1 -15.87 -52.63 -39.50
N ALA A 2 -15.56 -53.97 -39.66
CA ALA A 2 -14.43 -54.58 -38.94
C ALA A 2 -13.06 -53.98 -39.27
N VAL A 3 -12.78 -53.65 -40.54
CA VAL A 3 -11.51 -52.97 -40.92
C VAL A 3 -11.37 -51.58 -40.33
N LEU A 4 -12.45 -50.78 -40.28
CA LEU A 4 -12.45 -49.49 -39.69
C LEU A 4 -12.21 -49.56 -38.17
N PHE A 5 -12.85 -50.52 -37.52
CA PHE A 5 -12.64 -50.78 -36.08
C PHE A 5 -11.21 -51.20 -35.77
N SER A 6 -10.61 -52.08 -36.57
CA SER A 6 -9.21 -52.49 -36.43
C SER A 6 -8.23 -51.31 -36.61
N LEU A 7 -8.53 -50.40 -37.54
CA LEU A 7 -7.71 -49.20 -37.79
C LEU A 7 -7.74 -48.23 -36.61
N VAL A 8 -8.93 -48.03 -36.03
CA VAL A 8 -9.09 -47.20 -34.81
C VAL A 8 -8.37 -47.82 -33.61
N LEU A 9 -8.47 -49.14 -33.46
CA LEU A 9 -7.80 -49.85 -32.37
C LEU A 9 -6.28 -49.80 -32.50
N LEU A 10 -5.75 -49.92 -33.71
CA LEU A 10 -4.32 -49.73 -34.00
C LEU A 10 -3.83 -48.30 -33.71
N ALA A 11 -4.63 -47.29 -34.06
CA ALA A 11 -4.32 -45.90 -33.74
C ALA A 11 -4.31 -45.67 -32.23
N LEU A 12 -5.24 -46.25 -31.49
CA LEU A 12 -5.31 -46.14 -30.01
C LEU A 12 -4.11 -46.82 -29.33
N VAL A 13 -3.71 -48.01 -29.80
CA VAL A 13 -2.49 -48.70 -29.33
C VAL A 13 -1.24 -47.85 -29.62
N GLY A 14 -1.16 -47.26 -30.83
CA GLY A 14 -0.07 -46.34 -31.19
C GLY A 14 -0.01 -45.10 -30.30
N LEU A 15 -1.16 -44.55 -29.93
CA LEU A 15 -1.25 -43.41 -29.03
C LEU A 15 -0.79 -43.77 -27.61
N VAL A 16 -1.22 -44.89 -27.06
CA VAL A 16 -0.80 -45.40 -25.76
C VAL A 16 0.72 -45.66 -25.75
N ALA A 17 1.25 -46.33 -26.78
CA ALA A 17 2.68 -46.55 -26.91
C ALA A 17 3.48 -45.22 -26.96
N ARG A 18 2.96 -44.19 -27.67
CA ARG A 18 3.56 -42.87 -27.76
C ARG A 18 3.56 -42.15 -26.42
N ILE A 19 2.45 -42.17 -25.68
CA ILE A 19 2.35 -41.59 -24.34
C ILE A 19 3.32 -42.27 -23.38
N THR A 20 3.37 -43.59 -23.39
CA THR A 20 4.29 -44.38 -22.55
C THR A 20 5.76 -44.06 -22.86
N TYR A 21 6.10 -43.94 -24.15
CA TYR A 21 7.44 -43.54 -24.58
C TYR A 21 7.81 -42.15 -24.11
N ILE A 22 6.91 -41.16 -24.27
CA ILE A 22 7.13 -39.77 -23.79
C ILE A 22 7.31 -39.75 -22.27
N ASN A 23 6.47 -40.46 -21.52
CA ASN A 23 6.58 -40.54 -20.08
C ASN A 23 7.90 -41.20 -19.64
N ALA A 24 8.35 -42.26 -20.31
CA ALA A 24 9.59 -42.96 -19.98
C ALA A 24 10.85 -42.15 -20.33
N THR A 25 10.84 -41.40 -21.44
CA THR A 25 12.04 -40.67 -21.92
C THR A 25 12.12 -39.22 -21.47
N SER A 26 10.97 -38.57 -21.30
CA SER A 26 10.88 -37.12 -21.04
C SER A 26 10.05 -36.78 -19.83
N GLY A 27 9.43 -37.73 -19.13
CA GLY A 27 8.54 -37.52 -18.01
C GLY A 27 9.23 -36.74 -16.85
N SER A 28 10.49 -37.05 -16.55
CA SER A 28 11.28 -36.34 -15.54
C SER A 28 11.56 -34.90 -15.94
N LYS A 29 11.76 -34.60 -17.21
CA LYS A 29 11.98 -33.25 -17.73
C LYS A 29 10.71 -32.42 -17.65
N TYR A 30 9.57 -32.99 -18.10
CA TYR A 30 8.29 -32.31 -17.98
C TYR A 30 7.86 -32.11 -16.52
N ARG A 31 8.08 -33.10 -15.67
CA ARG A 31 7.82 -32.97 -14.21
C ARG A 31 8.67 -31.87 -13.58
N LYS A 32 9.96 -31.79 -13.90
CA LYS A 32 10.82 -30.69 -13.45
C LYS A 32 10.36 -29.33 -13.96
N GLN A 33 9.89 -29.25 -15.19
CA GLN A 33 9.39 -28.02 -15.78
C GLN A 33 8.09 -27.56 -15.12
N VAL A 34 7.15 -28.46 -14.87
CA VAL A 34 5.91 -28.16 -14.12
C VAL A 34 6.23 -27.76 -12.68
N LEU A 35 7.15 -28.47 -12.03
CA LEU A 35 7.57 -28.16 -10.67
C LEU A 35 8.29 -26.81 -10.59
N SER A 36 9.15 -26.47 -11.56
CA SER A 36 9.81 -25.16 -11.59
C SER A 36 8.82 -24.02 -11.85
N GLN A 37 7.80 -24.24 -12.69
CA GLN A 37 6.71 -23.28 -12.90
C GLN A 37 5.85 -23.11 -11.65
N ALA A 38 5.53 -24.20 -10.96
CA ALA A 38 4.81 -24.13 -9.69
C ALA A 38 5.64 -23.46 -8.60
N GLN A 39 6.95 -23.73 -8.55
CA GLN A 39 7.87 -23.07 -7.62
C GLN A 39 7.96 -21.57 -7.89
N GLN A 40 8.07 -21.16 -9.16
CA GLN A 40 8.08 -19.74 -9.55
C GLN A 40 6.79 -19.02 -9.13
N LYS A 41 5.64 -19.69 -9.18
CA LYS A 41 4.35 -19.14 -8.74
C LYS A 41 4.29 -18.89 -7.23
N TYR A 42 5.13 -19.56 -6.44
CA TYR A 42 5.23 -19.43 -4.98
C TYR A 42 6.54 -18.78 -4.53
N GLU A 43 7.32 -18.17 -5.45
CA GLU A 43 8.57 -17.53 -5.12
C GLU A 43 8.32 -16.26 -4.27
N ASN A 44 8.76 -16.35 -3.00
CA ASN A 44 9.00 -15.24 -2.07
C ASN A 44 7.99 -14.08 -2.12
N GLN A 45 6.73 -14.36 -1.82
CA GLN A 45 5.77 -13.29 -1.58
C GLN A 45 5.96 -12.75 -0.15
N THR A 46 6.19 -11.46 -0.03
CA THR A 46 6.16 -10.77 1.27
C THR A 46 4.72 -10.62 1.71
N LEU A 47 4.42 -11.00 2.95
CA LEU A 47 3.15 -10.77 3.59
C LEU A 47 3.31 -9.52 4.47
N PRO A 48 2.73 -8.38 4.10
CA PRO A 48 2.97 -7.14 4.81
C PRO A 48 2.33 -7.15 6.21
N ALA A 49 3.09 -6.70 7.21
CA ALA A 49 2.57 -6.45 8.54
C ALA A 49 1.74 -5.16 8.57
N LYS A 50 0.65 -5.14 9.33
CA LYS A 50 -0.10 -3.92 9.62
C LYS A 50 0.70 -3.04 10.58
N ARG A 51 0.87 -1.73 10.25
CA ARG A 51 1.44 -0.76 11.18
C ARG A 51 0.44 -0.47 12.29
N GLY A 52 0.88 -0.40 13.55
CA GLY A 52 0.06 -0.15 14.72
C GLY A 52 -0.70 1.18 14.64
N ASP A 53 -1.86 1.24 15.25
CA ASP A 53 -2.71 2.43 15.26
C ASP A 53 -2.24 3.42 16.35
N ILE A 54 -2.51 4.72 16.14
CA ILE A 54 -2.28 5.78 17.13
C ILE A 54 -3.64 6.26 17.61
N TYR A 55 -3.85 6.22 18.93
CA TYR A 55 -5.09 6.65 19.56
C TYR A 55 -4.87 7.90 20.41
N ASP A 56 -5.92 8.73 20.54
CA ASP A 56 -5.99 9.73 21.59
C ASP A 56 -6.35 9.05 22.94
N ARG A 57 -6.37 9.81 24.02
CA ARG A 57 -6.73 9.33 25.38
C ARG A 57 -8.16 8.79 25.52
N ASN A 58 -9.02 9.08 24.58
CA ASN A 58 -10.44 8.67 24.56
C ASN A 58 -10.69 7.51 23.60
N GLY A 59 -9.65 6.96 22.95
CA GLY A 59 -9.74 5.86 22.00
C GLY A 59 -10.12 6.29 20.58
N ASN A 60 -10.08 7.60 20.27
CA ASN A 60 -10.26 8.05 18.89
C ASN A 60 -9.00 7.73 18.07
N ILE A 61 -9.19 7.25 16.85
CA ILE A 61 -8.09 6.86 15.95
C ILE A 61 -7.48 8.10 15.31
N LEU A 62 -6.26 8.46 15.69
CA LEU A 62 -5.51 9.55 15.07
C LEU A 62 -4.78 9.08 13.80
N ALA A 63 -4.27 7.85 13.80
CA ALA A 63 -3.65 7.22 12.65
C ALA A 63 -3.94 5.73 12.60
N THR A 64 -4.26 5.20 11.42
CA THR A 64 -4.52 3.76 11.19
C THR A 64 -3.94 3.30 9.87
N SER A 65 -3.90 1.99 9.66
CA SER A 65 -3.46 1.39 8.40
C SER A 65 -4.59 0.58 7.78
N ASN A 66 -5.04 1.02 6.61
CA ASN A 66 -6.10 0.37 5.86
C ASN A 66 -5.51 -0.64 4.88
N LYS A 67 -6.10 -1.84 4.82
CA LYS A 67 -5.69 -2.86 3.85
C LYS A 67 -6.07 -2.40 2.44
N VAL A 68 -5.09 -2.44 1.56
CA VAL A 68 -5.19 -2.11 0.13
C VAL A 68 -4.52 -3.20 -0.70
N TYR A 69 -4.61 -3.12 -2.00
CA TYR A 69 -4.03 -4.12 -2.90
C TYR A 69 -3.26 -3.46 -4.04
N ASN A 70 -2.11 -4.02 -4.36
CA ASN A 70 -1.37 -3.68 -5.57
C ASN A 70 -1.77 -4.66 -6.68
N VAL A 71 -2.08 -4.14 -7.85
CA VAL A 71 -2.42 -4.93 -9.03
C VAL A 71 -1.14 -5.29 -9.76
N VAL A 72 -0.88 -6.57 -9.90
CA VAL A 72 0.31 -7.08 -10.59
C VAL A 72 -0.08 -7.79 -11.89
N LEU A 73 0.66 -7.51 -12.95
CA LEU A 73 0.49 -8.09 -14.27
C LEU A 73 1.70 -8.97 -14.64
N ASP A 74 1.45 -10.23 -14.97
CA ASP A 74 2.40 -11.14 -15.63
C ASP A 74 2.28 -11.00 -17.14
N CYS A 75 3.10 -10.12 -17.72
CA CYS A 75 3.10 -9.90 -19.17
C CYS A 75 3.51 -11.15 -19.94
N LEU A 76 4.35 -12.03 -19.37
CA LEU A 76 4.74 -13.27 -20.00
C LEU A 76 3.57 -14.25 -20.07
N GLU A 77 2.79 -14.38 -19.00
CA GLU A 77 1.62 -15.27 -18.93
C GLU A 77 0.55 -14.84 -19.94
N VAL A 78 0.20 -13.55 -19.94
CA VAL A 78 -0.77 -12.96 -20.90
C VAL A 78 -0.33 -13.20 -22.35
N ASN A 79 0.96 -13.07 -22.66
CA ASN A 79 1.49 -13.22 -24.01
C ASN A 79 1.67 -14.69 -24.46
N LYS A 80 1.44 -15.69 -23.59
CA LYS A 80 1.44 -17.10 -24.01
C LYS A 80 0.31 -17.42 -24.97
N ASP A 81 -0.84 -16.78 -24.80
CA ASP A 81 -2.00 -16.90 -25.67
C ASP A 81 -2.41 -15.51 -26.17
N GLN A 82 -2.29 -15.28 -27.49
CA GLN A 82 -2.67 -14.00 -28.11
C GLN A 82 -4.17 -13.67 -27.92
N ASP A 83 -5.01 -14.69 -27.76
CA ASP A 83 -6.44 -14.53 -27.51
C ASP A 83 -6.75 -13.99 -26.09
N SER A 84 -5.77 -14.01 -25.18
CA SER A 84 -5.88 -13.50 -23.80
C SER A 84 -5.52 -12.02 -23.67
N VAL A 85 -4.79 -11.45 -24.64
CA VAL A 85 -4.27 -10.07 -24.58
C VAL A 85 -5.41 -9.05 -24.50
N GLU A 86 -6.33 -9.07 -25.46
CA GLU A 86 -7.43 -8.09 -25.51
C GLU A 86 -8.41 -8.22 -24.33
N PRO A 87 -8.86 -9.44 -23.92
CA PRO A 87 -9.71 -9.57 -22.72
C PRO A 87 -9.05 -9.06 -21.44
N THR A 88 -7.75 -9.30 -21.27
CA THR A 88 -7.01 -8.85 -20.07
C THR A 88 -6.86 -7.33 -20.05
N ILE A 89 -6.48 -6.69 -21.16
CA ILE A 89 -6.41 -5.23 -21.28
C ILE A 89 -7.78 -4.63 -20.97
N LYS A 90 -8.83 -5.13 -21.61
CA LYS A 90 -10.19 -4.63 -21.43
C LYS A 90 -10.65 -4.69 -19.97
N ALA A 91 -10.39 -5.79 -19.27
CA ALA A 91 -10.70 -5.92 -17.85
C ALA A 91 -9.96 -4.88 -16.99
N LEU A 92 -8.66 -4.69 -17.23
CA LEU A 92 -7.85 -3.71 -16.51
C LEU A 92 -8.32 -2.26 -16.75
N VAL A 93 -8.72 -1.94 -17.98
CA VAL A 93 -9.23 -0.60 -18.34
C VAL A 93 -10.64 -0.36 -17.80
N GLU A 94 -11.59 -1.29 -18.07
CA GLU A 94 -13.01 -1.10 -17.71
C GLU A 94 -13.23 -1.13 -16.20
N VAL A 95 -12.56 -2.00 -15.47
CA VAL A 95 -12.81 -2.20 -14.04
C VAL A 95 -11.90 -1.33 -13.18
N LEU A 96 -10.62 -1.25 -13.55
CA LEU A 96 -9.64 -0.55 -12.73
C LEU A 96 -9.28 0.84 -13.25
N GLY A 97 -9.82 1.25 -14.41
CA GLY A 97 -9.58 2.58 -14.99
C GLY A 97 -8.13 2.83 -15.40
N LEU A 98 -7.42 1.78 -15.84
CA LEU A 98 -6.06 1.91 -16.35
C LEU A 98 -6.04 2.46 -17.78
N ASP A 99 -4.92 3.06 -18.18
CA ASP A 99 -4.73 3.55 -19.53
C ASP A 99 -4.49 2.38 -20.51
N GLU A 100 -5.27 2.34 -21.58
CA GLU A 100 -5.22 1.27 -22.57
C GLU A 100 -3.88 1.24 -23.32
N ASP A 101 -3.35 2.40 -23.71
CA ASP A 101 -2.11 2.52 -24.46
C ASP A 101 -0.91 2.10 -23.60
N GLU A 102 -0.92 2.44 -22.31
CA GLU A 102 0.10 1.99 -21.37
C GLU A 102 0.07 0.46 -21.20
N MET A 103 -1.11 -0.14 -21.06
CA MET A 103 -1.25 -1.60 -20.94
C MET A 103 -0.79 -2.30 -22.21
N ARG A 104 -1.17 -1.81 -23.39
CA ARG A 104 -0.68 -2.33 -24.69
C ARG A 104 0.83 -2.22 -24.80
N LYS A 105 1.40 -1.10 -24.39
CA LYS A 105 2.85 -0.90 -24.41
C LYS A 105 3.57 -1.89 -23.49
N LEU A 106 3.10 -2.12 -22.28
CA LEU A 106 3.68 -3.11 -21.35
C LEU A 106 3.71 -4.53 -21.94
N LEU A 107 2.65 -4.93 -22.66
CA LEU A 107 2.54 -6.24 -23.26
C LEU A 107 3.32 -6.39 -24.58
N THR A 108 3.67 -5.32 -25.27
CA THR A 108 4.35 -5.35 -26.57
C THR A 108 5.82 -4.97 -26.52
N ASP A 109 6.24 -4.11 -25.58
CA ASP A 109 7.62 -3.64 -25.48
C ASP A 109 8.58 -4.81 -25.18
N SER A 110 9.73 -4.79 -25.85
CA SER A 110 10.75 -5.84 -25.71
C SER A 110 11.33 -5.98 -24.31
N SER A 111 11.30 -4.92 -23.52
CA SER A 111 11.79 -4.88 -22.13
C SER A 111 10.81 -5.44 -21.12
N THR A 112 9.49 -5.31 -21.37
CA THR A 112 8.43 -5.66 -20.40
C THR A 112 7.61 -6.90 -20.76
N LYS A 113 7.44 -7.20 -22.05
CA LYS A 113 6.60 -8.33 -22.56
C LYS A 113 6.96 -9.72 -22.03
N LYS A 114 8.15 -9.88 -21.45
CA LYS A 114 8.60 -11.15 -20.82
C LYS A 114 8.68 -11.03 -19.29
N SER A 115 8.31 -9.89 -18.74
CA SER A 115 8.27 -9.71 -17.30
C SER A 115 7.12 -10.51 -16.69
N GLN A 116 7.40 -11.20 -15.61
CA GLN A 116 6.40 -11.93 -14.83
C GLN A 116 5.84 -11.07 -13.68
N TYR A 117 6.40 -9.87 -13.48
CA TYR A 117 6.01 -8.99 -12.39
C TYR A 117 6.06 -7.53 -12.81
N GLN A 118 4.90 -6.92 -12.98
CA GLN A 118 4.73 -5.50 -13.24
C GLN A 118 3.58 -4.97 -12.38
N ILE A 119 3.87 -4.06 -11.45
CA ILE A 119 2.81 -3.38 -10.69
C ILE A 119 2.19 -2.34 -11.62
N VAL A 120 0.95 -2.57 -12.04
CA VAL A 120 0.21 -1.70 -12.96
C VAL A 120 -0.69 -0.69 -12.25
N LYS A 121 -1.11 -1.00 -11.01
CA LYS A 121 -1.83 -0.06 -10.15
C LYS A 121 -1.52 -0.36 -8.69
N LYS A 122 -1.31 0.69 -7.90
CA LYS A 122 -1.05 0.56 -6.46
C LYS A 122 -2.27 0.95 -5.66
N GLN A 123 -2.39 0.34 -4.48
CA GLN A 123 -3.27 0.79 -3.40
C GLN A 123 -4.76 0.86 -3.80
N ILE A 124 -5.24 -0.11 -4.60
CA ILE A 124 -6.67 -0.22 -4.88
C ILE A 124 -7.42 -0.72 -3.64
N SER A 125 -8.70 -0.37 -3.56
CA SER A 125 -9.56 -0.82 -2.46
C SER A 125 -9.93 -2.31 -2.56
N MET A 126 -10.43 -2.88 -1.45
CA MET A 126 -11.03 -4.21 -1.45
C MET A 126 -12.23 -4.30 -2.41
N ASP A 127 -12.97 -3.21 -2.57
CA ASP A 127 -14.15 -3.18 -3.44
C ASP A 127 -13.75 -3.20 -4.91
N ASP A 128 -12.68 -2.49 -5.30
CA ASP A 128 -12.13 -2.54 -6.66
C ASP A 128 -11.60 -3.96 -6.98
N LYS A 129 -10.89 -4.57 -6.02
CA LYS A 129 -10.44 -5.96 -6.16
C LYS A 129 -11.62 -6.90 -6.38
N LYS A 130 -12.65 -6.84 -5.53
CA LYS A 130 -13.86 -7.67 -5.68
C LYS A 130 -14.60 -7.39 -6.99
N ALA A 131 -14.62 -6.14 -7.45
CA ALA A 131 -15.20 -5.79 -8.73
C ALA A 131 -14.46 -6.46 -9.89
N PHE A 132 -13.12 -6.49 -9.83
CA PHE A 132 -12.31 -7.17 -10.83
C PHE A 132 -12.51 -8.70 -10.79
N GLU A 133 -12.45 -9.32 -9.61
CA GLU A 133 -12.68 -10.76 -9.43
C GLU A 133 -14.07 -11.18 -9.96
N LYS A 134 -15.10 -10.36 -9.67
CA LYS A 134 -16.45 -10.57 -10.18
C LYS A 134 -16.56 -10.35 -11.70
N TYR A 135 -15.75 -9.46 -12.27
CA TYR A 135 -15.69 -9.27 -13.72
C TYR A 135 -15.03 -10.45 -14.39
N GLU A 136 -13.94 -10.99 -13.83
CA GLU A 136 -13.21 -12.16 -14.34
C GLU A 136 -14.07 -13.43 -14.23
N ASP A 137 -14.65 -13.68 -13.05
CA ASP A 137 -15.54 -14.82 -12.77
C ASP A 137 -16.91 -14.33 -12.25
N PRO A 138 -17.85 -14.05 -13.19
CA PRO A 138 -19.18 -13.53 -12.84
C PRO A 138 -20.11 -14.54 -12.18
N GLY A 139 -19.72 -15.83 -12.09
CA GLY A 139 -20.54 -16.91 -11.56
C GLY A 139 -21.68 -17.36 -12.48
N ASP A 140 -22.44 -18.37 -12.03
CA ASP A 140 -23.51 -19.02 -12.83
C ASP A 140 -24.75 -18.12 -13.04
N ASP A 141 -25.01 -17.16 -12.17
CA ASP A 141 -26.21 -16.28 -12.21
C ASP A 141 -26.00 -15.02 -13.07
N SER A 142 -24.96 -14.98 -13.92
CA SER A 142 -24.68 -13.82 -14.75
C SER A 142 -25.63 -13.71 -15.94
N GLU A 143 -26.13 -12.49 -16.23
CA GLU A 143 -26.92 -12.18 -17.44
C GLU A 143 -26.07 -12.09 -18.72
N LEU A 144 -24.81 -12.56 -18.66
CA LEU A 144 -23.86 -12.46 -19.77
C LEU A 144 -24.12 -13.52 -20.85
N THR A 145 -23.85 -13.14 -22.09
CA THR A 145 -23.90 -14.08 -23.21
C THR A 145 -22.73 -15.07 -23.15
N ALA A 146 -22.92 -16.26 -23.76
CA ALA A 146 -21.87 -17.27 -23.85
C ALA A 146 -20.56 -16.74 -24.47
N THR A 147 -20.66 -15.76 -25.38
CA THR A 147 -19.49 -15.11 -26.00
C THR A 147 -18.75 -14.25 -24.97
N GLN A 148 -19.46 -13.47 -24.18
CA GLN A 148 -18.88 -12.62 -23.12
C GLN A 148 -18.25 -13.47 -22.00
N LEU A 149 -18.90 -14.57 -21.62
CA LEU A 149 -18.33 -15.50 -20.63
C LEU A 149 -17.04 -16.13 -21.15
N LYS A 150 -17.01 -16.54 -22.43
CA LYS A 150 -15.80 -17.06 -23.06
C LYS A 150 -14.68 -16.01 -23.17
N GLU A 151 -15.02 -14.75 -23.42
CA GLU A 151 -14.05 -13.64 -23.44
C GLU A 151 -13.44 -13.46 -22.06
N ARG A 152 -14.27 -13.40 -21.02
CA ARG A 152 -13.80 -13.20 -19.62
C ARG A 152 -12.98 -14.38 -19.09
N SER A 153 -13.32 -15.62 -19.47
CA SER A 153 -12.53 -16.80 -19.10
C SER A 153 -11.11 -16.83 -19.69
N ARG A 154 -10.78 -15.89 -20.59
CA ARG A 154 -9.44 -15.72 -21.17
C ARG A 154 -8.59 -14.69 -20.43
N ILE A 155 -9.18 -13.96 -19.47
CA ILE A 155 -8.42 -13.05 -18.61
C ILE A 155 -7.40 -13.88 -17.84
N THR A 156 -6.15 -13.46 -17.85
CA THR A 156 -5.07 -14.21 -17.19
C THR A 156 -3.91 -13.28 -16.83
N GLY A 157 -3.02 -13.76 -15.97
CA GLY A 157 -1.79 -13.04 -15.60
C GLY A 157 -2.02 -11.82 -14.71
N VAL A 158 -3.19 -11.67 -14.11
CA VAL A 158 -3.48 -10.59 -13.14
C VAL A 158 -3.65 -11.20 -11.76
N TRP A 159 -3.00 -10.62 -10.76
CA TRP A 159 -3.25 -10.96 -9.36
C TRP A 159 -3.10 -9.74 -8.46
N PHE A 160 -3.47 -9.89 -7.21
CA PHE A 160 -3.49 -8.82 -6.23
C PHE A 160 -2.57 -9.15 -5.06
N GLU A 161 -1.66 -8.22 -4.74
CA GLU A 161 -0.80 -8.34 -3.58
C GLU A 161 -1.32 -7.42 -2.48
N GLU A 162 -1.44 -7.95 -1.27
CA GLU A 162 -1.87 -7.18 -0.11
C GLU A 162 -0.81 -6.14 0.25
N ASP A 163 -1.27 -4.97 0.67
CA ASP A 163 -0.45 -3.90 1.19
C ASP A 163 -1.27 -3.08 2.22
N TYR A 164 -0.64 -2.15 2.90
CA TYR A 164 -1.30 -1.25 3.83
C TYR A 164 -1.01 0.20 3.48
N LEU A 165 -2.08 1.00 3.45
CA LEU A 165 -2.01 2.45 3.29
C LEU A 165 -2.25 3.11 4.64
N ARG A 166 -1.30 3.93 5.09
CA ARG A 166 -1.46 4.74 6.29
C ARG A 166 -2.51 5.82 6.05
N SER A 167 -3.40 6.02 7.01
CA SER A 167 -4.52 6.96 6.92
C SER A 167 -4.66 7.72 8.23
N TYR A 168 -4.93 9.00 8.09
CA TYR A 168 -5.10 9.95 9.18
C TYR A 168 -6.52 10.55 9.09
N PRO A 169 -7.48 10.01 9.85
CA PRO A 169 -8.91 10.35 9.68
C PRO A 169 -9.23 11.83 9.92
N PHE A 170 -8.38 12.55 10.65
CA PHE A 170 -8.58 13.96 11.00
C PHE A 170 -7.68 14.91 10.20
N ASN A 171 -7.07 14.42 9.13
CA ASN A 171 -6.24 15.17 8.17
C ASN A 171 -5.18 16.05 8.83
N GLU A 172 -5.50 17.32 9.17
CA GLU A 172 -4.57 18.34 9.68
C GLU A 172 -4.48 18.37 11.20
N THR A 173 -5.45 17.72 11.91
CA THR A 173 -5.50 17.81 13.38
C THR A 173 -4.30 17.15 14.03
N ALA A 174 -3.62 17.89 14.90
CA ALA A 174 -2.40 17.48 15.60
C ALA A 174 -1.25 17.05 14.65
N CYS A 175 -1.19 17.60 13.43
CA CYS A 175 -0.23 17.18 12.40
C CYS A 175 1.21 17.23 12.90
N ASP A 176 1.61 18.30 13.60
CA ASP A 176 2.96 18.47 14.14
C ASP A 176 3.33 17.46 15.22
N THR A 177 2.31 16.97 15.95
CA THR A 177 2.51 16.03 17.05
C THR A 177 2.44 14.59 16.55
N VAL A 178 1.42 14.26 15.75
CA VAL A 178 1.23 12.90 15.21
C VAL A 178 2.34 12.58 14.20
N GLY A 179 2.63 13.49 13.29
CA GLY A 179 3.56 13.27 12.20
C GLY A 179 3.02 12.30 11.15
N PHE A 180 3.85 11.92 10.19
CA PHE A 180 3.45 11.11 9.06
C PHE A 180 4.50 10.06 8.67
N THR A 181 4.08 9.12 7.83
CA THR A 181 4.96 8.11 7.26
C THR A 181 5.38 8.47 5.83
N LEU A 182 6.65 8.27 5.50
CA LEU A 182 7.17 8.41 4.14
C LEU A 182 6.91 7.17 3.31
N SER A 183 6.89 6.01 3.95
CA SER A 183 6.52 4.71 3.40
C SER A 183 5.98 3.85 4.54
N ARG A 184 5.55 2.62 4.24
CA ARG A 184 5.02 1.70 5.25
C ARG A 184 5.94 1.53 6.47
N ASP A 185 7.25 1.48 6.25
CA ASP A 185 8.25 1.16 7.28
C ASP A 185 9.08 2.37 7.72
N VAL A 186 8.93 3.50 7.05
CA VAL A 186 9.72 4.71 7.28
C VAL A 186 8.84 5.86 7.70
N ALA A 187 9.09 6.37 8.89
CA ALA A 187 8.50 7.59 9.41
C ALA A 187 9.60 8.40 10.11
N ASP A 188 9.56 9.72 9.97
CA ASP A 188 10.63 10.59 10.46
C ASP A 188 10.10 11.81 11.23
N ALA A 189 8.79 11.99 11.26
CA ALA A 189 8.15 13.13 11.91
C ALA A 189 7.23 12.69 13.06
N GLY A 190 7.17 13.50 14.11
CA GLY A 190 6.22 13.38 15.22
C GLY A 190 6.27 12.03 15.95
N LEU A 191 5.11 11.61 16.47
CA LEU A 191 4.95 10.31 17.13
C LEU A 191 5.19 9.14 16.19
N GLU A 192 4.82 9.29 14.91
CA GLU A 192 5.10 8.29 13.86
C GLU A 192 6.60 7.99 13.76
N GLY A 193 7.43 9.03 13.73
CA GLY A 193 8.88 8.89 13.68
C GLY A 193 9.47 8.36 15.00
N TYR A 194 9.09 8.98 16.13
CA TYR A 194 9.64 8.61 17.44
C TYR A 194 9.33 7.16 17.82
N TYR A 195 8.09 6.69 17.55
CA TYR A 195 7.66 5.33 17.85
C TYR A 195 7.74 4.40 16.63
N ASN A 196 8.50 4.76 15.58
CA ASN A 196 8.55 3.98 14.36
C ASN A 196 8.85 2.49 14.62
N ALA A 197 9.83 2.18 15.45
CA ALA A 197 10.20 0.80 15.79
C ALA A 197 9.10 0.02 16.54
N THR A 198 8.19 0.72 17.23
CA THR A 198 7.07 0.10 17.95
C THR A 198 5.87 -0.10 17.03
N LEU A 199 5.60 0.91 16.19
CA LEU A 199 4.46 0.93 15.26
C LEU A 199 4.67 0.02 14.06
N THR A 200 5.92 -0.09 13.56
CA THR A 200 6.25 -0.98 12.43
C THR A 200 6.24 -2.43 12.90
N GLY A 201 5.49 -3.28 12.19
CA GLY A 201 5.49 -4.71 12.41
C GLY A 201 6.68 -5.42 11.75
N VAL A 202 6.62 -6.72 11.74
CA VAL A 202 7.58 -7.58 11.04
C VAL A 202 6.83 -8.32 9.94
N ASP A 203 7.24 -8.11 8.69
CA ASP A 203 6.62 -8.78 7.56
C ASP A 203 6.77 -10.29 7.63
N GLY A 204 5.70 -10.97 7.27
CA GLY A 204 5.70 -12.39 7.00
C GLY A 204 6.23 -12.70 5.61
N ARG A 205 6.34 -13.97 5.33
CA ARG A 205 6.80 -14.48 4.02
C ARG A 205 6.05 -15.75 3.65
N GLN A 206 5.69 -15.84 2.40
CA GLN A 206 5.16 -17.05 1.80
C GLN A 206 6.14 -17.52 0.72
N TYR A 207 6.58 -18.77 0.81
CA TYR A 207 7.46 -19.35 -0.19
C TYR A 207 7.15 -20.82 -0.42
N GLY A 208 7.34 -21.27 -1.64
CA GLY A 208 7.20 -22.67 -2.03
C GLY A 208 8.58 -23.33 -2.11
N TYR A 209 8.68 -24.57 -1.67
CA TYR A 209 9.85 -25.39 -1.88
C TYR A 209 9.46 -26.80 -2.37
N ILE A 210 10.36 -27.43 -3.09
CA ILE A 210 10.14 -28.79 -3.57
C ILE A 210 10.66 -29.74 -2.50
N ASN A 211 9.77 -30.56 -1.95
CA ASN A 211 10.13 -31.59 -0.97
C ASN A 211 10.87 -32.79 -1.61
N ASN A 212 11.34 -33.70 -0.78
CA ASN A 212 12.06 -34.91 -1.23
C ASN A 212 11.23 -35.85 -2.13
N ASN A 213 9.90 -35.73 -2.09
CA ASN A 213 8.97 -36.48 -2.92
C ASN A 213 8.69 -35.80 -4.27
N SER A 214 9.33 -34.67 -4.54
CA SER A 214 9.10 -33.81 -5.71
C SER A 214 7.68 -33.21 -5.75
N ASP A 215 7.09 -32.96 -4.57
CA ASP A 215 5.87 -32.17 -4.44
C ASP A 215 6.23 -30.75 -4.01
N VAL A 216 5.43 -29.75 -4.43
CA VAL A 216 5.60 -28.37 -3.99
C VAL A 216 4.89 -28.20 -2.65
N GLU A 217 5.66 -27.94 -1.61
CA GLU A 217 5.14 -27.55 -0.30
C GLU A 217 5.25 -26.05 -0.13
N GLN A 218 4.21 -25.47 0.47
CA GLN A 218 4.14 -24.05 0.79
C GLN A 218 4.45 -23.84 2.26
N THR A 219 5.36 -22.92 2.56
CA THR A 219 5.62 -22.46 3.91
C THR A 219 5.16 -21.02 4.03
N ILE A 220 4.38 -20.74 5.06
CA ILE A 220 3.90 -19.40 5.41
C ILE A 220 4.53 -19.05 6.75
N ILE A 221 5.23 -17.93 6.80
CA ILE A 221 5.64 -17.24 8.01
C ILE A 221 4.68 -16.06 8.15
N GLU A 222 3.79 -16.14 9.12
CA GLU A 222 2.80 -15.09 9.36
C GLU A 222 3.48 -13.77 9.73
N PRO A 223 2.95 -12.61 9.27
CA PRO A 223 3.42 -11.31 9.72
C PRO A 223 3.12 -11.10 11.20
N THR A 224 3.93 -10.27 11.84
CA THR A 224 3.63 -9.79 13.20
C THR A 224 3.32 -8.31 13.10
N ASP A 225 2.08 -7.94 13.38
CA ASP A 225 1.63 -6.55 13.33
C ASP A 225 2.36 -5.67 14.33
N GLY A 226 2.49 -4.39 13.99
CA GLY A 226 3.04 -3.37 14.88
C GLY A 226 2.13 -3.15 16.09
N LYS A 227 2.72 -2.68 17.18
CA LYS A 227 1.97 -2.36 18.39
C LYS A 227 1.37 -0.97 18.26
N SER A 228 0.10 -0.86 18.63
CA SER A 228 -0.59 0.43 18.73
C SER A 228 -0.13 1.22 19.95
N ILE A 229 -0.23 2.55 19.89
CA ILE A 229 0.07 3.46 20.99
C ILE A 229 -1.16 4.28 21.33
N GLU A 230 -1.32 4.56 22.62
CA GLU A 230 -2.30 5.50 23.17
C GLU A 230 -1.56 6.73 23.65
N THR A 231 -2.03 7.91 23.26
CA THR A 231 -1.44 9.20 23.62
C THR A 231 -2.24 9.88 24.70
N SER A 232 -1.67 10.88 25.34
CA SER A 232 -2.38 11.75 26.27
C SER A 232 -3.21 12.85 25.59
N LEU A 233 -3.10 12.99 24.26
CA LEU A 233 -3.85 13.98 23.50
C LEU A 233 -5.36 13.78 23.67
N ASP A 234 -6.09 14.87 23.77
CA ASP A 234 -7.55 14.92 23.72
C ASP A 234 -7.98 15.57 22.40
N LEU A 235 -8.52 14.78 21.50
CA LEU A 235 -8.90 15.22 20.16
C LEU A 235 -9.85 16.43 20.17
N GLY A 236 -10.83 16.42 21.10
CA GLY A 236 -11.78 17.53 21.19
C GLY A 236 -11.12 18.82 21.65
N LEU A 237 -10.20 18.72 22.64
CA LEU A 237 -9.42 19.87 23.11
C LEU A 237 -8.46 20.38 22.04
N GLN A 238 -7.80 19.47 21.34
CA GLN A 238 -6.89 19.79 20.22
C GLN A 238 -7.61 20.61 19.14
N GLN A 239 -8.79 20.16 18.69
CA GLN A 239 -9.57 20.89 17.68
C GLN A 239 -10.04 22.28 18.16
N ILE A 240 -10.33 22.42 19.47
CA ILE A 240 -10.65 23.73 20.05
C ILE A 240 -9.43 24.65 19.98
N VAL A 241 -8.25 24.16 20.37
CA VAL A 241 -7.00 24.95 20.32
C VAL A 241 -6.75 25.39 18.88
N GLU A 242 -6.71 24.49 17.94
CA GLU A 242 -6.47 24.75 16.52
C GLU A 242 -7.42 25.81 15.94
N LYS A 243 -8.70 25.70 16.26
CA LYS A 243 -9.72 26.67 15.83
C LYS A 243 -9.41 28.10 16.35
N TYR A 244 -9.00 28.22 17.62
CA TYR A 244 -8.72 29.52 18.19
C TYR A 244 -7.36 30.09 17.73
N VAL A 245 -6.36 29.24 17.52
CA VAL A 245 -5.08 29.65 16.96
C VAL A 245 -5.28 30.18 15.53
N ASN A 246 -5.97 29.46 14.65
CA ASN A 246 -6.30 29.92 13.30
C ASN A 246 -7.01 31.28 13.31
N THR A 247 -8.04 31.38 14.16
CA THR A 247 -8.81 32.65 14.26
C THR A 247 -7.94 33.81 14.74
N PHE A 248 -6.97 33.54 15.60
CA PHE A 248 -6.04 34.53 16.11
C PHE A 248 -5.04 34.98 15.04
N GLU A 249 -4.44 34.03 14.32
CA GLU A 249 -3.50 34.30 13.24
C GLU A 249 -4.13 35.09 12.11
N GLU A 250 -5.33 34.69 11.66
CA GLU A 250 -6.08 35.44 10.64
C GLU A 250 -6.38 36.88 11.02
N LYS A 251 -6.71 37.11 12.30
CA LYS A 251 -7.10 38.46 12.78
C LYS A 251 -5.91 39.35 13.10
N MET A 252 -4.85 38.77 13.67
CA MET A 252 -3.73 39.52 14.23
C MET A 252 -2.51 39.52 13.30
N GLY A 253 -2.47 38.65 12.29
CA GLY A 253 -1.31 38.50 11.42
C GLY A 253 -0.08 38.02 12.19
N ALA A 254 -0.26 37.23 13.25
CA ALA A 254 0.84 36.63 13.98
C ALA A 254 1.60 35.67 13.10
N LYS A 255 2.93 35.68 13.16
CA LYS A 255 3.77 34.82 12.34
C LYS A 255 3.82 33.40 12.87
N ASN A 256 3.94 33.24 14.19
CA ASN A 256 3.97 31.95 14.87
C ASN A 256 3.17 32.04 16.16
N VAL A 257 2.31 31.08 16.40
CA VAL A 257 1.52 30.93 17.64
C VAL A 257 1.69 29.52 18.15
N GLY A 258 2.30 29.34 19.31
CA GLY A 258 2.42 28.02 19.96
C GLY A 258 1.49 27.93 21.16
N VAL A 259 0.74 26.85 21.28
CA VAL A 259 -0.14 26.53 22.40
C VAL A 259 0.13 25.14 22.90
N ILE A 260 0.41 24.97 24.19
CA ILE A 260 0.51 23.67 24.86
C ILE A 260 -0.46 23.67 26.04
N ILE A 261 -1.33 22.68 26.11
CA ILE A 261 -2.21 22.46 27.27
C ILE A 261 -1.75 21.19 27.98
N GLU A 262 -1.43 21.34 29.24
CA GLU A 262 -0.87 20.31 30.10
C GLU A 262 -1.74 20.11 31.35
N ASP A 263 -1.92 18.89 31.80
CA ASP A 263 -2.46 18.59 33.14
C ASP A 263 -1.36 18.83 34.17
N PRO A 264 -1.50 19.85 35.07
CA PRO A 264 -0.46 20.18 36.02
C PRO A 264 -0.21 19.12 37.10
N LYS A 265 -1.08 18.10 37.21
CA LYS A 265 -0.94 17.02 38.20
C LYS A 265 -0.14 15.85 37.67
N THR A 266 -0.30 15.54 36.37
CA THR A 266 0.31 14.39 35.74
C THR A 266 1.47 14.73 34.82
N GLY A 267 1.50 15.96 34.29
CA GLY A 267 2.44 16.40 33.26
C GLY A 267 2.04 15.90 31.85
N GLU A 268 0.83 15.37 31.72
CA GLU A 268 0.32 14.91 30.41
C GLU A 268 -0.02 16.09 29.51
N ILE A 269 0.49 16.08 28.28
CA ILE A 269 0.12 17.06 27.26
C ILE A 269 -1.21 16.62 26.65
N LEU A 270 -2.23 17.46 26.81
CA LEU A 270 -3.59 17.20 26.34
C LEU A 270 -3.85 17.78 24.95
N ALA A 271 -3.17 18.86 24.59
CA ALA A 271 -3.19 19.46 23.26
C ALA A 271 -1.88 20.21 23.01
N MET A 272 -1.41 20.19 21.78
CA MET A 272 -0.24 20.93 21.31
C MET A 272 -0.49 21.38 19.88
N ASP A 273 -0.30 22.67 19.63
CA ASP A 273 -0.45 23.28 18.31
C ASP A 273 0.67 24.32 18.13
N GLY A 274 1.50 24.16 17.14
CA GLY A 274 2.76 24.90 17.07
C GLY A 274 3.20 25.35 15.71
N GLY A 275 2.30 25.51 14.76
CA GLY A 275 2.79 25.99 13.49
C GLY A 275 1.85 25.84 12.31
N ASP A 276 2.47 25.78 11.15
CA ASP A 276 1.77 25.58 9.89
C ASP A 276 1.09 24.22 9.87
N ARG A 277 -0.16 24.18 9.40
CA ARG A 277 -0.90 22.93 9.30
C ARG A 277 -0.82 22.35 7.90
N TYR A 278 -0.70 21.04 7.86
CA TYR A 278 -0.66 20.28 6.62
C TYR A 278 -1.48 19.00 6.74
N ASP A 279 -1.99 18.53 5.61
CA ASP A 279 -2.71 17.25 5.57
C ASP A 279 -1.74 16.08 5.72
N LEU A 280 -1.87 15.33 6.81
CA LEU A 280 -1.09 14.14 7.10
C LEU A 280 -1.21 13.04 6.02
N ASN A 281 -2.31 13.02 5.26
CA ASN A 281 -2.50 12.12 4.13
C ASN A 281 -1.79 12.62 2.85
N ASN A 282 -1.43 13.91 2.78
CA ASN A 282 -0.68 14.52 1.69
C ASN A 282 0.40 15.49 2.21
N PRO A 283 1.37 15.02 3.00
CA PRO A 283 2.27 15.88 3.78
C PRO A 283 3.26 16.68 2.93
N ARG A 284 3.29 16.48 1.63
CA ARG A 284 4.15 17.22 0.70
C ARG A 284 3.43 18.36 -0.02
N ASP A 285 2.17 18.56 0.26
CA ASP A 285 1.39 19.65 -0.31
C ASP A 285 1.69 20.97 0.41
N LEU A 286 2.37 21.86 -0.27
CA LEU A 286 2.73 23.18 0.24
C LEU A 286 1.62 24.23 0.06
N SER A 287 0.49 23.86 -0.55
CA SER A 287 -0.57 24.81 -0.94
C SER A 287 -1.28 25.47 0.26
N ASN A 288 -1.18 24.89 1.46
CA ASN A 288 -1.70 25.50 2.69
C ASN A 288 -0.83 26.66 3.19
N VAL A 289 0.47 26.69 2.82
CA VAL A 289 1.44 27.66 3.33
C VAL A 289 1.89 28.63 2.25
N TYR A 290 2.01 28.17 1.02
CA TYR A 290 2.53 28.93 -0.12
C TYR A 290 1.53 29.04 -1.27
N SER A 291 1.55 30.17 -1.97
CA SER A 291 0.75 30.34 -3.19
C SER A 291 1.28 29.45 -4.33
N GLN A 292 0.43 29.12 -5.29
CA GLN A 292 0.79 28.35 -6.48
C GLN A 292 1.96 28.97 -7.26
N SER A 293 2.06 30.31 -7.28
CA SER A 293 3.15 31.03 -7.95
C SER A 293 4.49 30.89 -7.21
N GLU A 294 4.46 30.88 -5.88
CA GLU A 294 5.65 30.66 -5.06
C GLU A 294 6.13 29.22 -5.20
N ILE A 295 5.23 28.23 -5.10
CA ILE A 295 5.56 26.81 -5.29
C ILE A 295 6.19 26.57 -6.67
N ALA A 296 5.60 27.14 -7.72
CA ALA A 296 6.11 26.97 -9.09
C ALA A 296 7.47 27.66 -9.33
N ALA A 297 7.87 28.61 -8.47
CA ALA A 297 9.14 29.31 -8.56
C ALA A 297 10.26 28.66 -7.74
N MET A 298 9.93 27.75 -6.81
CA MET A 298 10.88 27.06 -5.94
C MET A 298 11.74 26.08 -6.75
N ASN A 299 13.01 26.05 -6.46
CA ASN A 299 13.89 24.95 -6.88
C ASN A 299 13.83 23.79 -5.89
N ASP A 300 14.52 22.69 -6.15
CA ASP A 300 14.48 21.49 -5.31
C ASP A 300 14.95 21.74 -3.86
N GLU A 301 15.97 22.59 -3.67
CA GLU A 301 16.52 22.93 -2.36
C GLU A 301 15.53 23.78 -1.56
N GLU A 302 14.95 24.80 -2.17
CA GLU A 302 13.92 25.66 -1.58
C GLU A 302 12.64 24.85 -1.23
N THR A 303 12.27 23.91 -2.08
CA THR A 303 11.14 23.00 -1.80
C THR A 303 11.40 22.14 -0.58
N VAL A 304 12.58 21.57 -0.43
CA VAL A 304 12.96 20.78 0.75
C VAL A 304 13.00 21.65 2.01
N GLU A 305 13.52 22.88 1.94
CA GLU A 305 13.54 23.81 3.05
C GLU A 305 12.11 24.20 3.48
N ALA A 306 11.24 24.51 2.53
CA ALA A 306 9.84 24.82 2.78
C ALA A 306 9.08 23.66 3.44
N LEU A 307 9.28 22.42 2.95
CA LEU A 307 8.70 21.22 3.55
C LEU A 307 9.19 21.01 4.99
N ASN A 308 10.49 21.11 5.23
CA ASN A 308 11.06 20.98 6.58
C ASN A 308 10.54 22.05 7.53
N GLY A 309 10.36 23.29 7.05
CA GLY A 309 9.75 24.37 7.81
C GLY A 309 8.30 24.05 8.19
N MET A 310 7.49 23.62 7.23
CA MET A 310 6.09 23.25 7.44
C MET A 310 5.92 22.05 8.40
N TRP A 311 6.83 21.06 8.38
CA TRP A 311 6.79 19.89 9.26
C TRP A 311 7.36 20.15 10.66
N SER A 312 7.91 21.34 10.91
CA SER A 312 8.57 21.67 12.17
C SER A 312 7.55 22.09 13.23
N ASN A 313 7.57 21.43 14.38
CA ASN A 313 6.74 21.80 15.52
C ASN A 313 7.40 22.96 16.29
N PHE A 314 6.89 24.17 16.11
CA PHE A 314 7.37 25.39 16.77
C PHE A 314 7.45 25.24 18.29
N CYS A 315 6.51 24.54 18.92
CA CYS A 315 6.48 24.38 20.37
C CYS A 315 7.71 23.64 20.96
N VAL A 316 8.40 22.83 20.12
CA VAL A 316 9.53 21.99 20.57
C VAL A 316 10.83 22.26 19.84
N THR A 317 10.80 22.93 18.68
CA THR A 317 12.00 23.16 17.85
C THR A 317 12.58 24.55 18.02
N ASP A 318 11.75 25.56 18.32
CA ASP A 318 12.16 26.92 18.30
C ASP A 318 12.57 27.44 19.70
N ALA A 319 13.65 28.18 19.71
CA ALA A 319 14.11 28.88 20.92
C ALA A 319 13.53 30.28 20.97
N TYR A 320 13.05 30.68 22.15
CA TYR A 320 12.54 32.03 22.39
C TYR A 320 12.99 32.58 23.72
N GLU A 321 12.94 33.90 23.87
CA GLU A 321 13.27 34.59 25.14
C GLU A 321 12.04 34.56 26.07
N PRO A 322 12.04 33.73 27.14
CA PRO A 322 10.86 33.48 27.95
C PRO A 322 10.51 34.66 28.87
N GLY A 323 11.42 35.61 29.09
CA GLY A 323 11.21 36.78 29.93
C GLY A 323 10.83 36.42 31.37
N SER A 324 9.80 37.14 31.94
CA SER A 324 9.40 36.98 33.36
C SER A 324 8.79 35.65 33.73
N VAL A 325 8.37 34.81 32.75
CA VAL A 325 7.80 33.46 33.01
C VAL A 325 8.83 32.47 33.58
N VAL A 326 10.14 32.77 33.47
CA VAL A 326 11.22 31.98 34.09
C VAL A 326 11.36 32.26 35.58
N LYS A 327 10.89 33.41 36.10
CA LYS A 327 11.08 33.79 37.50
C LYS A 327 10.59 32.76 38.53
N PRO A 328 9.42 32.13 38.39
CA PRO A 328 8.99 31.06 39.30
C PRO A 328 9.96 29.88 39.36
N ILE A 329 10.57 29.52 38.23
CA ILE A 329 11.54 28.41 38.14
C ILE A 329 12.82 28.81 38.92
N VAL A 330 13.32 30.02 38.68
CA VAL A 330 14.50 30.54 39.40
C VAL A 330 14.25 30.67 40.91
N MET A 331 13.07 31.13 41.32
CA MET A 331 12.70 31.21 42.72
C MET A 331 12.52 29.85 43.39
N GLY A 332 12.02 28.86 42.66
CA GLY A 332 11.83 27.50 43.19
C GLY A 332 13.13 26.70 43.30
N SER A 333 14.19 27.12 42.59
CA SER A 333 15.54 26.51 42.65
C SER A 333 16.51 27.21 43.62
N ALA A 334 16.17 28.35 44.17
CA ALA A 334 16.94 29.10 45.16
C ALA A 334 16.57 28.67 46.58
#